data_19c86c0091aeca352637d7a6d3ba9538
#
_entry.id   19c86c0091aeca352637d7a6d3ba9538
#
_cell.length_a   1.000
_cell.length_b   1.000
_cell.length_c   1.000
_cell.angle_alpha   90.00
_cell.angle_beta   90.00
_cell.angle_gamma   90.00
#
_symmetry.space_group_name_H-M   'P 1'
#
loop_
_entity.id
_entity.type
_entity.pdbx_description
1 polymer ?
#
loop_
_entity_poly.entity_id
_entity_poly.type
_entity_poly.pdbx_seq_one_letter_code
_entity_poly.pdbx_strand_id
1 'polypeptide(L)'
;SEKAFYDGLSSYLDAAYAYATPYEQELAVHNYMVLNSEYDYYNYINGTIPYVSHTAEGIFVNRTAVCDGYSSAFKLCMDILGIPCEIITGEGDGAAHAWNAVMLDGEWYMVDVTWDDPVPDNPGVVNYDYFNITDEKMRRDHSYTSDINANGTKYNYYAQQENYFTNTTDYYEYLNKKLSEALESGVENATVVIY
;
A
#
# COMPACT_ATOMS: atom_id res chain seq x y z
N SER A 1 20.23 16.55 3.69
CA SER A 1 20.62 17.58 2.69
C SER A 1 19.75 17.46 1.46
N GLU A 2 19.59 18.54 0.69
CA GLU A 2 18.80 18.57 -0.54
C GLU A 2 19.18 17.44 -1.51
N LYS A 3 20.47 17.21 -1.72
CA LYS A 3 20.95 16.09 -2.55
C LYS A 3 20.45 14.74 -2.03
N ALA A 4 20.55 14.47 -0.74
CA ALA A 4 20.11 13.20 -0.17
C ALA A 4 18.60 12.99 -0.33
N PHE A 5 17.82 14.06 -0.28
CA PHE A 5 16.37 14.01 -0.52
C PHE A 5 16.07 13.62 -1.96
N TYR A 6 16.71 14.26 -2.94
CA TYR A 6 16.51 13.92 -4.36
C TYR A 6 17.05 12.53 -4.73
N ASP A 7 18.19 12.13 -4.17
CA ASP A 7 18.71 10.76 -4.38
C ASP A 7 17.74 9.71 -3.81
N GLY A 8 17.18 9.98 -2.62
CA GLY A 8 16.15 9.13 -2.02
C GLY A 8 14.90 9.05 -2.87
N LEU A 9 14.29 10.20 -3.19
CA LEU A 9 13.09 10.27 -4.05
C LEU A 9 13.29 9.55 -5.39
N SER A 10 14.45 9.76 -6.03
CA SER A 10 14.77 9.09 -7.31
C SER A 10 14.67 7.57 -7.19
N SER A 11 15.11 6.97 -6.10
CA SER A 11 15.06 5.52 -5.91
C SER A 11 13.62 4.97 -5.95
N TYR A 12 12.64 5.71 -5.41
CA TYR A 12 11.22 5.33 -5.47
C TYR A 12 10.65 5.49 -6.88
N LEU A 13 11.01 6.57 -7.57
CA LEU A 13 10.57 6.83 -8.94
C LEU A 13 11.20 5.83 -9.93
N ASP A 14 12.47 5.46 -9.74
CA ASP A 14 13.14 4.46 -10.57
C ASP A 14 12.45 3.09 -10.47
N ALA A 15 11.96 2.72 -9.28
CA ALA A 15 11.17 1.52 -9.12
C ALA A 15 9.85 1.58 -9.92
N ALA A 16 9.19 2.76 -9.96
CA ALA A 16 7.95 2.96 -10.69
C ALA A 16 8.15 3.03 -12.21
N TYR A 17 9.20 3.69 -12.68
CA TYR A 17 9.47 3.85 -14.12
C TYR A 17 9.80 2.55 -14.85
N ALA A 18 10.01 1.45 -14.13
CA ALA A 18 10.12 0.12 -14.71
C ALA A 18 8.78 -0.40 -15.29
N TYR A 19 7.66 0.25 -14.96
CA TYR A 19 6.31 -0.18 -15.31
C TYR A 19 5.59 0.82 -16.20
N ALA A 20 4.62 0.33 -16.98
CA ALA A 20 3.96 1.12 -18.01
C ALA A 20 2.61 1.72 -17.58
N THR A 21 1.93 1.11 -16.63
CA THR A 21 0.59 1.53 -16.22
C THR A 21 0.61 2.28 -14.88
N PRO A 22 -0.31 3.25 -14.69
CA PRO A 22 -0.42 3.96 -13.41
C PRO A 22 -0.59 3.03 -12.20
N TYR A 23 -1.38 1.96 -12.33
CA TYR A 23 -1.55 0.95 -11.27
C TYR A 23 -0.24 0.26 -10.90
N GLU A 24 0.51 -0.22 -11.90
CA GLU A 24 1.80 -0.89 -11.65
C GLU A 24 2.84 0.07 -11.06
N GLN A 25 2.84 1.33 -11.49
CA GLN A 25 3.71 2.38 -10.96
C GLN A 25 3.39 2.70 -9.49
N GLU A 26 2.11 2.85 -9.18
CA GLU A 26 1.63 3.02 -7.81
C GLU A 26 2.02 1.85 -6.91
N LEU A 27 1.75 0.62 -7.36
CA LEU A 27 2.10 -0.61 -6.63
C LEU A 27 3.62 -0.72 -6.40
N ALA A 28 4.42 -0.32 -7.39
CA ALA A 28 5.88 -0.32 -7.25
C ALA A 28 6.37 0.68 -6.20
N VAL A 29 5.79 1.89 -6.15
CA VAL A 29 6.09 2.88 -5.10
C VAL A 29 5.67 2.37 -3.73
N HIS A 30 4.45 1.82 -3.60
CA HIS A 30 3.95 1.23 -2.37
C HIS A 30 4.90 0.15 -1.85
N ASN A 31 5.20 -0.84 -2.68
CA ASN A 31 6.08 -1.95 -2.30
C ASN A 31 7.50 -1.48 -1.96
N TYR A 32 8.05 -0.54 -2.73
CA TYR A 32 9.38 -0.01 -2.46
C TYR A 32 9.39 0.75 -1.12
N MET A 33 8.32 1.47 -0.79
CA MET A 33 8.19 2.20 0.46
C MET A 33 8.15 1.25 1.66
N VAL A 34 7.28 0.25 1.64
CA VAL A 34 7.19 -0.76 2.70
C VAL A 34 8.49 -1.54 2.86
N LEU A 35 9.15 -1.94 1.76
CA LEU A 35 10.37 -2.74 1.79
C LEU A 35 11.65 -1.96 2.17
N ASN A 36 11.62 -0.63 2.13
CA ASN A 36 12.82 0.21 2.33
C ASN A 36 12.63 1.30 3.39
N SER A 37 11.54 1.26 4.13
CA SER A 37 11.29 2.18 5.24
C SER A 37 10.74 1.40 6.43
N GLU A 38 10.75 2.01 7.60
CA GLU A 38 10.17 1.45 8.81
C GLU A 38 9.34 2.50 9.54
N TYR A 39 8.29 2.08 10.21
CA TYR A 39 7.50 2.97 11.06
C TYR A 39 8.31 3.39 12.29
N ASP A 40 8.30 4.67 12.64
CA ASP A 40 9.03 5.24 13.79
C ASP A 40 8.35 4.87 15.12
N TYR A 41 8.17 3.56 15.32
CA TYR A 41 7.41 3.00 16.43
C TYR A 41 8.03 3.33 17.78
N TYR A 42 9.37 3.28 17.88
CA TYR A 42 10.05 3.58 19.15
C TYR A 42 9.78 5.01 19.62
N ASN A 43 9.90 5.99 18.75
CA ASN A 43 9.63 7.39 19.11
C ASN A 43 8.13 7.62 19.30
N TYR A 44 7.28 6.92 18.55
CA TYR A 44 5.83 6.99 18.70
C TYR A 44 5.39 6.58 20.12
N ILE A 45 5.79 5.40 20.61
CA ILE A 45 5.38 4.92 21.94
C ILE A 45 6.00 5.74 23.09
N ASN A 46 7.15 6.39 22.88
CA ASN A 46 7.82 7.23 23.87
C ASN A 46 7.41 8.71 23.79
N GLY A 47 6.57 9.09 22.83
CA GLY A 47 6.18 10.50 22.63
C GLY A 47 7.35 11.40 22.23
N THR A 48 8.32 10.88 21.50
CA THR A 48 9.57 11.58 21.13
C THR A 48 9.77 11.65 19.62
N ILE A 49 8.67 11.55 18.83
CA ILE A 49 8.73 11.59 17.37
C ILE A 49 9.43 12.87 16.90
N PRO A 50 10.55 12.78 16.19
CA PRO A 50 11.21 13.96 15.64
C PRO A 50 10.40 14.55 14.49
N TYR A 51 10.46 15.87 14.31
CA TYR A 51 9.71 16.56 13.26
C TYR A 51 9.92 15.95 11.86
N VAL A 52 11.13 15.47 11.55
CA VAL A 52 11.45 14.88 10.25
C VAL A 52 10.62 13.62 9.95
N SER A 53 10.27 12.84 10.99
CA SER A 53 9.42 11.65 10.82
C SER A 53 7.98 11.97 10.39
N HIS A 54 7.55 13.25 10.54
CA HIS A 54 6.26 13.75 10.04
C HIS A 54 6.34 14.29 8.59
N THR A 55 7.46 14.11 7.91
CA THR A 55 7.69 14.68 6.58
C THR A 55 8.18 13.63 5.58
N ALA A 56 8.03 13.89 4.28
CA ALA A 56 8.56 13.05 3.23
C ALA A 56 10.10 12.85 3.33
N GLU A 57 10.83 13.79 3.98
CA GLU A 57 12.28 13.62 4.24
C GLU A 57 12.55 12.44 5.17
N GLY A 58 11.64 12.13 6.11
CA GLY A 58 11.73 10.94 6.94
C GLY A 58 11.82 9.67 6.09
N ILE A 59 10.99 9.55 5.10
CA ILE A 59 11.00 8.41 4.15
C ILE A 59 12.22 8.46 3.21
N PHE A 60 12.42 9.57 2.48
CA PHE A 60 13.43 9.59 1.41
C PHE A 60 14.87 9.62 1.92
N VAL A 61 15.12 10.17 3.12
CA VAL A 61 16.47 10.34 3.66
C VAL A 61 16.74 9.39 4.82
N ASN A 62 15.82 9.32 5.80
CA ASN A 62 16.04 8.58 7.03
C ASN A 62 15.52 7.14 6.96
N ARG A 63 14.64 6.83 5.99
CA ARG A 63 13.96 5.55 5.88
C ARG A 63 13.11 5.20 7.12
N THR A 64 12.69 6.22 7.85
CA THR A 64 11.90 6.07 9.08
C THR A 64 10.95 7.26 9.19
N ALA A 65 9.66 6.99 9.35
CA ALA A 65 8.62 8.01 9.45
C ALA A 65 7.40 7.50 10.24
N VAL A 66 6.49 8.42 10.55
CA VAL A 66 5.11 8.11 10.97
C VAL A 66 4.14 8.37 9.82
N CYS A 67 2.85 8.18 10.03
CA CYS A 67 1.81 8.26 8.99
C CYS A 67 1.86 9.53 8.13
N ASP A 68 2.14 10.70 8.72
CA ASP A 68 2.29 11.97 7.97
C ASP A 68 3.45 11.91 6.96
N GLY A 69 4.56 11.30 7.35
CA GLY A 69 5.73 11.14 6.48
C GLY A 69 5.46 10.16 5.35
N TYR A 70 4.84 8.99 5.65
CA TYR A 70 4.43 8.01 4.64
C TYR A 70 3.46 8.62 3.62
N SER A 71 2.37 9.23 4.10
CA SER A 71 1.34 9.80 3.21
C SER A 71 1.87 10.96 2.36
N SER A 72 2.76 11.80 2.92
CA SER A 72 3.39 12.89 2.19
C SER A 72 4.38 12.41 1.14
N ALA A 73 5.19 11.39 1.45
CA ALA A 73 6.15 10.81 0.52
C ALA A 73 5.43 10.07 -0.62
N PHE A 74 4.40 9.30 -0.29
CA PHE A 74 3.60 8.59 -1.28
C PHE A 74 2.91 9.57 -2.24
N LYS A 75 2.23 10.61 -1.70
CA LYS A 75 1.63 11.66 -2.52
C LYS A 75 2.64 12.31 -3.45
N LEU A 76 3.81 12.68 -2.98
CA LEU A 76 4.85 13.31 -3.81
C LEU A 76 5.27 12.41 -4.98
N CYS A 77 5.42 11.10 -4.76
CA CYS A 77 5.71 10.17 -5.84
C CYS A 77 4.55 10.11 -6.85
N MET A 78 3.30 10.03 -6.39
CA MET A 78 2.12 10.00 -7.26
C MET A 78 2.01 11.29 -8.08
N ASP A 79 2.20 12.45 -7.46
CA ASP A 79 2.16 13.74 -8.16
C ASP A 79 3.20 13.81 -9.30
N ILE A 80 4.42 13.32 -9.07
CA ILE A 80 5.48 13.30 -10.08
C ILE A 80 5.15 12.32 -11.22
N LEU A 81 4.56 11.17 -10.89
CA LEU A 81 4.09 10.18 -11.87
C LEU A 81 2.84 10.62 -12.63
N GLY A 82 2.22 11.74 -12.23
CA GLY A 82 0.97 12.23 -12.83
C GLY A 82 -0.27 11.44 -12.44
N ILE A 83 -0.21 10.73 -11.33
CA ILE A 83 -1.32 9.96 -10.76
C ILE A 83 -2.02 10.85 -9.71
N PRO A 84 -3.31 11.20 -9.89
CA PRO A 84 -4.01 12.03 -8.91
C PRO A 84 -4.05 11.36 -7.54
N CYS A 85 -3.57 12.08 -6.52
CA CYS A 85 -3.47 11.57 -5.16
C CYS A 85 -3.74 12.67 -4.14
N GLU A 86 -4.53 12.38 -3.12
CA GLU A 86 -4.82 13.28 -2.01
C GLU A 86 -4.42 12.67 -0.68
N ILE A 87 -4.06 13.51 0.30
CA ILE A 87 -3.86 13.09 1.67
C ILE A 87 -5.20 13.20 2.40
N ILE A 88 -5.59 12.13 3.04
CA ILE A 88 -6.75 12.07 3.92
C ILE A 88 -6.25 12.07 5.36
N THR A 89 -6.92 12.82 6.22
CA THR A 89 -6.62 12.87 7.65
C THR A 89 -7.85 12.51 8.46
N GLY A 90 -7.64 11.87 9.59
CA GLY A 90 -8.71 11.41 10.46
C GLY A 90 -8.15 10.66 11.66
N GLU A 91 -8.81 9.57 12.02
CA GLU A 91 -8.38 8.65 13.07
C GLU A 91 -8.29 7.24 12.49
N GLY A 92 -7.27 6.49 12.90
CA GLY A 92 -7.13 5.05 12.71
C GLY A 92 -7.08 4.38 14.07
N ASP A 93 -7.97 3.42 14.35
CA ASP A 93 -8.11 2.81 15.68
C ASP A 93 -8.22 3.82 16.83
N GLY A 94 -8.87 4.98 16.57
CA GLY A 94 -9.09 6.05 17.55
C GLY A 94 -7.88 6.94 17.83
N ALA A 95 -6.80 6.82 17.09
CA ALA A 95 -5.64 7.72 17.13
C ALA A 95 -5.57 8.58 15.86
N ALA A 96 -5.06 9.82 15.99
CA ALA A 96 -4.85 10.70 14.82
C ALA A 96 -3.98 10.01 13.77
N HIS A 97 -4.44 10.03 12.51
CA HIS A 97 -3.83 9.28 11.42
C HIS A 97 -3.96 10.00 10.08
N ALA A 98 -3.06 9.66 9.15
CA ALA A 98 -3.05 10.17 7.78
C ALA A 98 -2.70 9.07 6.80
N TRP A 99 -3.41 9.06 5.66
CA TRP A 99 -3.23 8.12 4.55
C TRP A 99 -3.54 8.80 3.21
N ASN A 100 -3.75 8.04 2.14
CA ASN A 100 -3.96 8.60 0.82
C ASN A 100 -5.26 8.13 0.18
N ALA A 101 -5.78 8.93 -0.74
CA ALA A 101 -6.71 8.50 -1.77
C ALA A 101 -6.05 8.68 -3.14
N VAL A 102 -6.15 7.68 -4.02
CA VAL A 102 -5.57 7.66 -5.36
C VAL A 102 -6.65 7.48 -6.40
N MET A 103 -6.53 8.16 -7.54
CA MET A 103 -7.46 8.00 -8.66
C MET A 103 -6.80 7.21 -9.80
N LEU A 104 -7.42 6.10 -10.17
CA LEU A 104 -7.05 5.27 -11.32
C LEU A 104 -8.26 5.09 -12.23
N ASP A 105 -8.10 5.32 -13.51
CA ASP A 105 -9.19 5.20 -14.52
C ASP A 105 -10.46 5.98 -14.16
N GLY A 106 -10.34 7.10 -13.41
CA GLY A 106 -11.46 7.93 -13.01
C GLY A 106 -12.20 7.48 -11.75
N GLU A 107 -11.75 6.42 -11.09
CA GLU A 107 -12.28 5.94 -9.81
C GLU A 107 -11.27 6.18 -8.68
N TRP A 108 -11.79 6.56 -7.50
CA TRP A 108 -10.98 6.74 -6.31
C TRP A 108 -10.85 5.45 -5.50
N TYR A 109 -9.67 5.28 -4.90
CA TYR A 109 -9.29 4.18 -4.01
C TYR A 109 -8.62 4.74 -2.77
N MET A 110 -8.79 4.11 -1.60
CA MET A 110 -8.05 4.42 -0.39
C MET A 110 -6.79 3.57 -0.31
N VAL A 111 -5.68 4.21 0.11
CA VAL A 111 -4.36 3.56 0.27
C VAL A 111 -3.75 4.00 1.59
N ASP A 112 -3.43 3.06 2.46
CA ASP A 112 -2.68 3.32 3.68
C ASP A 112 -1.39 2.53 3.71
N VAL A 113 -0.33 3.12 3.17
CA VAL A 113 1.01 2.51 3.14
C VAL A 113 1.55 2.27 4.54
N THR A 114 1.18 3.12 5.52
CA THR A 114 1.62 2.97 6.91
C THR A 114 1.09 1.68 7.53
N TRP A 115 -0.18 1.33 7.28
CA TRP A 115 -0.79 0.13 7.85
C TRP A 115 -0.48 -1.13 7.04
N ASP A 116 -0.04 -0.98 5.80
CA ASP A 116 0.49 -2.09 4.99
C ASP A 116 1.98 -2.38 5.32
N ASP A 117 2.66 -1.50 6.06
CA ASP A 117 4.02 -1.71 6.55
C ASP A 117 4.00 -2.43 7.91
N PRO A 118 4.57 -3.65 8.03
CA PRO A 118 4.51 -4.43 9.26
C PRO A 118 5.19 -3.73 10.46
N VAL A 119 4.53 -3.72 11.62
CA VAL A 119 5.13 -3.27 12.88
C VAL A 119 5.09 -4.43 13.90
N PRO A 120 6.25 -4.93 14.39
CA PRO A 120 7.62 -4.52 14.04
C PRO A 120 7.96 -4.82 12.58
N ASP A 121 8.92 -4.08 12.04
CA ASP A 121 9.42 -4.28 10.68
C ASP A 121 9.73 -5.76 10.40
N ASN A 122 9.27 -6.25 9.26
CA ASN A 122 9.46 -7.63 8.82
C ASN A 122 10.06 -7.65 7.40
N PRO A 123 11.40 -7.72 7.29
CA PRO A 123 12.07 -7.58 6.01
C PRO A 123 11.57 -8.53 4.93
N GLY A 124 11.20 -7.97 3.79
CA GLY A 124 10.70 -8.70 2.64
C GLY A 124 9.20 -9.03 2.66
N VAL A 125 8.46 -8.58 3.68
CA VAL A 125 7.01 -8.72 3.77
C VAL A 125 6.33 -7.41 3.41
N VAL A 126 5.33 -7.47 2.55
CA VAL A 126 4.44 -6.36 2.20
C VAL A 126 3.01 -6.82 2.41
N ASN A 127 2.22 -6.07 3.18
CA ASN A 127 0.79 -6.28 3.27
C ASN A 127 0.07 -5.44 2.19
N TYR A 128 -1.15 -5.83 1.87
CA TYR A 128 -1.98 -5.16 0.86
C TYR A 128 -3.43 -5.00 1.33
N ASP A 129 -3.65 -5.09 2.63
CA ASP A 129 -5.00 -5.03 3.20
C ASP A 129 -5.61 -3.62 3.07
N TYR A 130 -4.74 -2.61 2.96
CA TYR A 130 -5.08 -1.21 2.77
C TYR A 130 -4.62 -0.64 1.40
N PHE A 131 -4.28 -1.50 0.44
CA PHE A 131 -3.90 -1.07 -0.90
C PHE A 131 -5.10 -1.08 -1.84
N ASN A 132 -5.49 0.10 -2.32
CA ASN A 132 -6.59 0.33 -3.26
C ASN A 132 -7.91 -0.27 -2.79
N ILE A 133 -8.30 0.04 -1.56
CA ILE A 133 -9.55 -0.41 -0.98
C ILE A 133 -10.66 0.64 -1.12
N THR A 134 -11.90 0.22 -0.89
CA THR A 134 -13.06 1.12 -0.90
C THR A 134 -13.17 1.92 0.38
N ASP A 135 -13.90 3.04 0.32
CA ASP A 135 -14.30 3.85 1.47
C ASP A 135 -15.04 3.00 2.54
N GLU A 136 -15.93 2.09 2.11
CA GLU A 136 -16.61 1.16 3.00
C GLU A 136 -15.63 0.27 3.77
N LYS A 137 -14.61 -0.27 3.11
CA LYS A 137 -13.61 -1.12 3.75
C LYS A 137 -12.72 -0.29 4.69
N MET A 138 -12.27 0.89 4.28
CA MET A 138 -11.45 1.79 5.09
C MET A 138 -12.17 2.20 6.37
N ARG A 139 -13.47 2.49 6.33
CA ARG A 139 -14.27 2.91 7.49
C ARG A 139 -14.55 1.81 8.52
N ARG A 140 -14.01 0.62 8.38
CA ARG A 140 -14.12 -0.43 9.41
C ARG A 140 -13.29 -0.11 10.64
N ASP A 141 -12.20 0.62 10.46
CA ASP A 141 -11.21 0.97 11.48
C ASP A 141 -10.68 2.41 11.36
N HIS A 142 -11.06 3.13 10.30
CA HIS A 142 -10.74 4.55 10.10
C HIS A 142 -12.01 5.41 10.18
N SER A 143 -11.89 6.57 10.82
CA SER A 143 -12.94 7.59 10.85
C SER A 143 -12.45 8.93 10.29
N TYR A 144 -13.14 9.49 9.31
CA TYR A 144 -12.76 10.71 8.62
C TYR A 144 -13.92 11.36 7.90
N THR A 145 -13.73 12.63 7.54
CA THR A 145 -14.61 13.37 6.62
C THR A 145 -13.86 13.69 5.35
N SER A 146 -14.42 13.32 4.22
CA SER A 146 -13.86 13.61 2.91
C SER A 146 -14.98 13.73 1.87
N ASP A 147 -14.80 14.60 0.88
CA ASP A 147 -15.69 14.66 -0.31
C ASP A 147 -15.28 13.62 -1.37
N ILE A 148 -14.20 12.89 -1.16
CA ILE A 148 -13.76 11.81 -2.04
C ILE A 148 -14.62 10.58 -1.76
N ASN A 149 -15.16 9.99 -2.82
CA ASN A 149 -15.94 8.78 -2.80
C ASN A 149 -15.13 7.64 -3.42
N ALA A 150 -14.42 6.89 -2.59
CA ALA A 150 -13.56 5.80 -3.03
C ALA A 150 -14.36 4.50 -3.16
N ASN A 151 -14.93 4.27 -4.34
CA ASN A 151 -15.75 3.09 -4.65
C ASN A 151 -15.09 2.16 -5.68
N GLY A 152 -13.88 2.48 -6.15
CA GLY A 152 -13.13 1.64 -7.07
C GLY A 152 -12.84 0.27 -6.46
N THR A 153 -13.00 -0.78 -7.24
CA THR A 153 -12.71 -2.17 -6.82
C THR A 153 -11.75 -2.87 -7.78
N LYS A 154 -11.66 -2.39 -9.02
CA LYS A 154 -10.85 -2.99 -10.10
C LYS A 154 -9.38 -3.11 -9.71
N TYR A 155 -8.81 -2.08 -9.12
CA TYR A 155 -7.38 -1.99 -8.81
C TYR A 155 -7.03 -2.35 -7.36
N ASN A 156 -7.95 -2.98 -6.62
CA ASN A 156 -7.58 -3.62 -5.35
C ASN A 156 -6.55 -4.73 -5.62
N TYR A 157 -5.51 -4.83 -4.77
CA TYR A 157 -4.44 -5.80 -4.97
C TYR A 157 -4.95 -7.22 -5.15
N TYR A 158 -5.81 -7.67 -4.25
CA TYR A 158 -6.35 -9.03 -4.28
C TYR A 158 -7.25 -9.28 -5.49
N ALA A 159 -8.03 -8.27 -5.93
CA ALA A 159 -8.86 -8.36 -7.13
C ALA A 159 -8.04 -8.51 -8.43
N GLN A 160 -6.77 -8.10 -8.42
CA GLN A 160 -5.84 -8.28 -9.54
C GLN A 160 -5.16 -9.65 -9.55
N GLN A 161 -5.34 -10.46 -8.49
CA GLN A 161 -4.78 -11.80 -8.44
C GLN A 161 -5.70 -12.81 -9.13
N GLU A 162 -5.12 -13.76 -9.86
CA GLU A 162 -5.87 -14.83 -10.53
C GLU A 162 -6.65 -15.74 -9.56
N ASN A 163 -6.30 -15.68 -8.28
CA ASN A 163 -6.84 -16.51 -7.21
C ASN A 163 -7.74 -15.76 -6.23
N TYR A 164 -8.27 -14.60 -6.66
CA TYR A 164 -9.25 -13.83 -5.91
C TYR A 164 -10.67 -14.25 -6.31
N PHE A 165 -11.51 -14.58 -5.32
CA PHE A 165 -12.86 -15.08 -5.55
C PHE A 165 -13.90 -14.33 -4.74
N THR A 166 -14.96 -13.91 -5.41
CA THR A 166 -16.11 -13.24 -4.76
C THR A 166 -17.28 -14.20 -4.48
N ASN A 167 -17.17 -15.45 -4.94
CA ASN A 167 -18.18 -16.47 -4.68
C ASN A 167 -17.55 -17.88 -4.57
N THR A 168 -18.27 -18.77 -3.91
CA THR A 168 -17.81 -20.14 -3.62
C THR A 168 -17.69 -21.04 -4.86
N THR A 169 -18.46 -20.77 -5.91
CA THR A 169 -18.44 -21.61 -7.13
C THR A 169 -17.10 -21.46 -7.85
N ASP A 170 -16.71 -20.23 -8.16
CA ASP A 170 -15.45 -19.94 -8.84
C ASP A 170 -14.24 -20.41 -8.01
N TYR A 171 -14.33 -20.26 -6.68
CA TYR A 171 -13.34 -20.79 -5.75
C TYR A 171 -13.15 -22.31 -5.90
N TYR A 172 -14.23 -23.09 -5.88
CA TYR A 172 -14.14 -24.54 -6.01
C TYR A 172 -13.69 -24.98 -7.40
N GLU A 173 -14.07 -24.27 -8.46
CA GLU A 173 -13.60 -24.53 -9.82
C GLU A 173 -12.09 -24.33 -9.92
N TYR A 174 -11.57 -23.22 -9.40
CA TYR A 174 -10.14 -22.95 -9.35
C TYR A 174 -9.38 -24.00 -8.52
N LEU A 175 -9.87 -24.33 -7.33
CA LEU A 175 -9.25 -25.33 -6.46
C LEU A 175 -9.18 -26.70 -7.15
N ASN A 176 -10.27 -27.15 -7.78
CA ASN A 176 -10.31 -28.42 -8.50
C ASN A 176 -9.33 -28.43 -9.68
N LYS A 177 -9.23 -27.32 -10.42
CA LYS A 177 -8.25 -27.17 -11.50
C LYS A 177 -6.82 -27.30 -10.96
N LYS A 178 -6.47 -26.60 -9.87
CA LYS A 178 -5.12 -26.66 -9.28
C LYS A 178 -4.79 -28.03 -8.71
N LEU A 179 -5.74 -28.72 -8.12
CA LEU A 179 -5.57 -30.09 -7.65
C LEU A 179 -5.32 -31.05 -8.81
N SER A 180 -6.06 -30.92 -9.91
CA SER A 180 -5.86 -31.73 -11.11
C SER A 180 -4.49 -31.52 -11.74
N GLU A 181 -4.06 -30.25 -11.88
CA GLU A 181 -2.72 -29.89 -12.37
C GLU A 181 -1.61 -30.49 -11.49
N ALA A 182 -1.76 -30.44 -10.17
CA ALA A 182 -0.81 -31.01 -9.23
C ALA A 182 -0.73 -32.55 -9.33
N LEU A 183 -1.87 -33.21 -9.45
CA LEU A 183 -1.94 -34.68 -9.63
C LEU A 183 -1.29 -35.13 -10.95
N GLU A 184 -1.55 -34.42 -12.05
CA GLU A 184 -0.96 -34.70 -13.34
C GLU A 184 0.55 -34.48 -13.38
N SER A 185 1.05 -33.48 -12.62
CA SER A 185 2.48 -33.20 -12.51
C SER A 185 3.25 -34.12 -11.55
N GLY A 186 2.56 -34.98 -10.80
CA GLY A 186 3.18 -35.89 -9.83
C GLY A 186 3.76 -35.19 -8.61
N VAL A 187 3.32 -33.99 -8.27
CA VAL A 187 3.76 -33.25 -7.08
C VAL A 187 3.14 -33.87 -5.82
N GLU A 188 3.97 -34.26 -4.86
CA GLU A 188 3.48 -34.87 -3.61
C GLU A 188 2.79 -33.85 -2.67
N ASN A 189 3.19 -32.57 -2.75
CA ASN A 189 2.61 -31.49 -1.95
C ASN A 189 2.42 -30.24 -2.83
N ALA A 190 1.22 -29.70 -2.85
CA ALA A 190 0.90 -28.43 -3.51
C ALA A 190 0.35 -27.44 -2.49
N THR A 191 0.83 -26.19 -2.54
CA THR A 191 0.27 -25.08 -1.78
C THR A 191 -0.58 -24.24 -2.70
N VAL A 192 -1.85 -24.03 -2.34
CA VAL A 192 -2.75 -23.11 -3.02
C VAL A 192 -2.96 -21.91 -2.11
N VAL A 193 -2.55 -20.73 -2.57
CA VAL A 193 -2.79 -19.47 -1.86
C VAL A 193 -4.10 -18.89 -2.41
N ILE A 194 -4.98 -18.43 -1.52
CA ILE A 194 -6.31 -17.93 -1.85
C ILE A 194 -6.48 -16.59 -1.11
N TYR A 195 -7.06 -15.63 -1.78
CA TYR A 195 -7.36 -14.29 -1.26
C TYR A 195 -8.86 -13.99 -1.25
#